data_cd1fea4384ce11bbd88a27c41ff40148
#
_entry.id   cd1fea4384ce11bbd88a27c41ff40148
#
_cell.length_a   1.000
_cell.length_b   1.000
_cell.length_c   1.000
_cell.angle_alpha   90.00
_cell.angle_beta   90.00
_cell.angle_gamma   90.00
#
_symmetry.space_group_name_H-M   'P 1'
#
loop_
_entity.id
_entity.type
_entity.pdbx_description
1 polymer ?
#
loop_
_entity_poly.entity_id
_entity_poly.type
_entity_poly.pdbx_seq_one_letter_code
_entity_poly.pdbx_strand_id
1 'polypeptide(L)'
;PCKIIAVTGSDGKTTTTTLIAEILKESGHKVHLGGNIGRALMPMIQDIRPNDYAVVELSSFQLTMMTCRPHVAVITNVAPNHLDWHTDMQEYIDAKYNLIATQGSADRAVLNADNAITAGFAGKTRAQVFRFSRRDHLVPGAWAEKGVLYAAGPDGVQTAVMPTEEIKLPGE
;
A
#
# COMPACT_ATOMS: atom_id res chain seq x y z
N PRO A 1 10.48 -12.30 12.69
CA PRO A 1 9.38 -11.36 12.48
C PRO A 1 8.55 -11.82 11.28
N CYS A 2 7.22 -11.62 11.34
CA CYS A 2 6.31 -11.91 10.24
C CYS A 2 6.52 -10.94 9.06
N LYS A 3 5.92 -11.23 7.92
CA LYS A 3 5.92 -10.29 6.79
C LYS A 3 4.92 -9.15 7.05
N ILE A 4 5.36 -7.92 6.93
CA ILE A 4 4.54 -6.72 7.15
C ILE A 4 4.19 -6.10 5.81
N ILE A 5 2.90 -5.90 5.57
CA ILE A 5 2.36 -5.12 4.47
C ILE A 5 1.66 -3.91 5.09
N ALA A 6 2.14 -2.71 4.80
CA ALA A 6 1.60 -1.50 5.38
C ALA A 6 1.00 -0.60 4.30
N VAL A 7 -0.17 -0.05 4.59
CA VAL A 7 -0.95 0.79 3.66
C VAL A 7 -1.18 2.15 4.27
N THR A 8 -0.89 3.20 3.51
CA THR A 8 -1.24 4.59 3.83
C THR A 8 -1.80 5.30 2.60
N GLY A 9 -2.28 6.52 2.79
CA GLY A 9 -2.81 7.39 1.74
C GLY A 9 -3.79 8.39 2.32
N SER A 10 -4.28 9.31 1.51
CA SER A 10 -5.39 10.19 1.89
C SER A 10 -6.69 9.39 1.88
N ASP A 11 -6.97 8.69 0.79
CA ASP A 11 -8.19 7.91 0.57
C ASP A 11 -7.86 6.46 0.20
N GLY A 12 -8.86 5.57 0.34
CA GLY A 12 -8.77 4.17 -0.08
C GLY A 12 -7.92 3.26 0.81
N LYS A 13 -7.37 3.75 1.92
CA LYS A 13 -6.55 2.96 2.86
C LYS A 13 -7.27 1.70 3.35
N THR A 14 -8.43 1.88 3.97
CA THR A 14 -9.21 0.81 4.58
C THR A 14 -9.62 -0.25 3.58
N THR A 15 -10.13 0.17 2.42
CA THR A 15 -10.51 -0.74 1.34
C THR A 15 -9.31 -1.54 0.85
N THR A 16 -8.20 -0.88 0.56
CA THR A 16 -6.99 -1.54 0.08
C THR A 16 -6.41 -2.51 1.12
N THR A 17 -6.36 -2.10 2.39
CA THR A 17 -5.84 -2.94 3.48
C THR A 17 -6.71 -4.19 3.65
N THR A 18 -8.03 -4.03 3.62
CA THR A 18 -8.99 -5.15 3.74
C THR A 18 -8.87 -6.10 2.56
N LEU A 19 -8.82 -5.58 1.33
CA LEU A 19 -8.67 -6.41 0.13
C LEU A 19 -7.37 -7.23 0.15
N ILE A 20 -6.25 -6.62 0.52
CA ILE A 20 -4.97 -7.34 0.64
C ILE A 20 -5.09 -8.46 1.67
N ALA A 21 -5.72 -8.17 2.82
CA ALA A 21 -5.90 -9.18 3.86
C ALA A 21 -6.77 -10.35 3.38
N GLU A 22 -7.89 -10.07 2.70
CA GLU A 22 -8.78 -11.12 2.19
C GLU A 22 -8.12 -11.96 1.08
N ILE A 23 -7.42 -11.33 0.12
CA ILE A 23 -6.67 -12.04 -0.94
C ILE A 23 -5.64 -12.99 -0.32
N LEU A 24 -4.92 -12.55 0.70
CA LEU A 24 -3.93 -13.40 1.38
C LEU A 24 -4.58 -14.55 2.14
N LYS A 25 -5.72 -14.32 2.80
CA LYS A 25 -6.48 -15.39 3.49
C LYS A 25 -7.00 -16.42 2.50
N GLU A 26 -7.61 -16.00 1.39
CA GLU A 26 -8.07 -16.89 0.33
C GLU A 26 -6.92 -17.68 -0.31
N SER A 27 -5.71 -17.12 -0.30
CA SER A 27 -4.48 -17.79 -0.72
C SER A 27 -3.90 -18.76 0.35
N GLY A 28 -4.61 -18.98 1.46
CA GLY A 28 -4.23 -19.93 2.51
C GLY A 28 -3.24 -19.39 3.54
N HIS A 29 -3.01 -18.08 3.58
CA HIS A 29 -2.11 -17.49 4.57
C HIS A 29 -2.84 -17.08 5.85
N LYS A 30 -2.15 -17.20 6.98
CA LYS A 30 -2.63 -16.61 8.24
C LYS A 30 -2.32 -15.12 8.25
N VAL A 31 -3.37 -14.29 8.41
CA VAL A 31 -3.31 -12.83 8.30
C VAL A 31 -3.81 -12.16 9.57
N HIS A 32 -3.03 -11.23 10.06
CA HIS A 32 -3.36 -10.34 11.17
C HIS A 32 -3.61 -8.94 10.61
N LEU A 33 -4.88 -8.52 10.60
CA LEU A 33 -5.33 -7.22 10.11
C LEU A 33 -5.47 -6.24 11.26
N GLY A 34 -4.93 -5.03 11.12
CA GLY A 34 -5.05 -4.01 12.15
C GLY A 34 -4.39 -2.67 11.81
N GLY A 35 -4.05 -1.91 12.84
CA GLY A 35 -3.51 -0.55 12.73
C GLY A 35 -4.57 0.50 13.00
N ASN A 36 -4.77 1.44 12.08
CA ASN A 36 -5.80 2.48 12.18
C ASN A 36 -7.22 1.95 11.94
N ILE A 37 -7.36 0.68 11.63
CA ILE A 37 -8.62 -0.04 11.42
C ILE A 37 -8.67 -1.33 12.25
N GLY A 38 -9.90 -1.78 12.59
CA GLY A 38 -10.11 -3.06 13.24
C GLY A 38 -9.55 -3.11 14.66
N ARG A 39 -8.73 -4.13 14.94
CA ARG A 39 -8.14 -4.35 16.27
C ARG A 39 -6.70 -3.82 16.33
N ALA A 40 -6.34 -3.29 17.49
CA ALA A 40 -4.93 -3.00 17.77
C ALA A 40 -4.10 -4.29 17.66
N LEU A 41 -2.97 -4.24 16.94
CA LEU A 41 -2.11 -5.42 16.77
C LEU A 41 -1.29 -5.78 18.00
N MET A 42 -1.00 -4.82 18.87
CA MET A 42 -0.18 -5.03 20.08
C MET A 42 -0.67 -6.16 20.99
N PRO A 43 -1.97 -6.29 21.30
CA PRO A 43 -2.47 -7.42 22.10
C PRO A 43 -2.28 -8.79 21.43
N MET A 44 -2.16 -8.81 20.10
CA MET A 44 -2.05 -10.03 19.29
C MET A 44 -0.60 -10.43 18.98
N ILE A 45 0.39 -9.63 19.41
CA ILE A 45 1.79 -9.80 18.99
C ILE A 45 2.35 -11.19 19.37
N GLN A 46 1.88 -11.77 20.46
CA GLN A 46 2.30 -13.10 20.92
C GLN A 46 1.77 -14.22 20.03
N ASP A 47 0.69 -13.99 19.29
CA ASP A 47 0.06 -14.97 18.40
C ASP A 47 0.62 -14.93 16.97
N ILE A 48 1.38 -13.87 16.64
CA ILE A 48 1.95 -13.66 15.31
C ILE A 48 3.20 -14.54 15.13
N ARG A 49 3.20 -15.37 14.08
CA ARG A 49 4.30 -16.27 13.75
C ARG A 49 5.12 -15.76 12.56
N PRO A 50 6.37 -16.21 12.35
CA PRO A 50 7.23 -15.74 11.25
C PRO A 50 6.64 -15.93 9.85
N ASN A 51 5.80 -16.95 9.65
CA ASN A 51 5.16 -17.23 8.35
C ASN A 51 3.82 -16.52 8.17
N ASP A 52 3.35 -15.80 9.18
CA ASP A 52 2.12 -15.02 9.11
C ASP A 52 2.35 -13.70 8.37
N TYR A 53 1.26 -13.07 7.95
CA TYR A 53 1.26 -11.72 7.42
C TYR A 53 0.58 -10.76 8.39
N ALA A 54 1.20 -9.63 8.65
CA ALA A 54 0.56 -8.49 9.29
C ALA A 54 0.22 -7.45 8.22
N VAL A 55 -1.07 -7.22 8.00
CA VAL A 55 -1.56 -6.19 7.07
C VAL A 55 -2.06 -5.03 7.89
N VAL A 56 -1.42 -3.86 7.74
CA VAL A 56 -1.55 -2.74 8.67
C VAL A 56 -1.95 -1.47 7.94
N GLU A 57 -3.06 -0.85 8.35
CA GLU A 57 -3.38 0.51 7.95
C GLU A 57 -2.65 1.51 8.84
N LEU A 58 -1.97 2.49 8.26
CA LEU A 58 -1.27 3.54 8.98
C LEU A 58 -1.75 4.94 8.56
N SER A 59 -2.13 5.73 9.54
CA SER A 59 -2.44 7.15 9.36
C SER A 59 -1.16 8.00 9.25
N SER A 60 -1.28 9.24 8.76
CA SER A 60 -0.17 10.19 8.74
C SER A 60 0.33 10.50 10.15
N PHE A 61 -0.57 10.59 11.15
CA PHE A 61 -0.21 10.84 12.55
C PHE A 61 0.70 9.75 13.11
N GLN A 62 0.35 8.49 12.88
CA GLN A 62 1.19 7.37 13.30
C GLN A 62 2.55 7.42 12.61
N LEU A 63 2.59 7.72 11.31
CA LEU A 63 3.81 7.78 10.52
C LEU A 63 4.72 8.98 10.88
N THR A 64 4.17 10.06 11.45
CA THR A 64 4.98 11.15 12.00
C THR A 64 5.73 10.72 13.27
N MET A 65 5.11 9.85 14.07
CA MET A 65 5.60 9.47 15.40
C MET A 65 6.37 8.15 15.42
N MET A 66 6.38 7.39 14.33
CA MET A 66 6.99 6.05 14.32
C MET A 66 7.89 5.84 13.11
N THR A 67 8.94 5.06 13.32
CA THR A 67 9.74 4.52 12.23
C THR A 67 9.37 3.05 12.01
N CYS A 68 9.01 2.69 10.81
CA CYS A 68 8.70 1.31 10.44
C CYS A 68 9.39 0.94 9.13
N ARG A 69 9.67 -0.35 8.96
CA ARG A 69 10.20 -0.90 7.72
C ARG A 69 9.33 -2.07 7.27
N PRO A 70 8.24 -1.80 6.54
CA PRO A 70 7.41 -2.87 5.99
C PRO A 70 8.12 -3.57 4.84
N HIS A 71 7.86 -4.87 4.66
CA HIS A 71 8.32 -5.64 3.49
C HIS A 71 7.63 -5.17 2.20
N VAL A 72 6.37 -4.77 2.33
CA VAL A 72 5.61 -4.11 1.25
C VAL A 72 4.93 -2.87 1.82
N ALA A 73 5.18 -1.73 1.21
CA ALA A 73 4.51 -0.47 1.51
C ALA A 73 3.60 -0.09 0.34
N VAL A 74 2.36 0.28 0.64
CA VAL A 74 1.39 0.76 -0.36
C VAL A 74 1.01 2.19 -0.02
N ILE A 75 1.16 3.11 -0.96
CA ILE A 75 0.68 4.49 -0.84
C ILE A 75 -0.37 4.74 -1.91
N THR A 76 -1.64 4.81 -1.49
CA THR A 76 -2.78 4.87 -2.41
C THR A 76 -2.85 6.20 -3.16
N ASN A 77 -2.75 7.31 -2.43
CA ASN A 77 -2.70 8.66 -2.95
C ASN A 77 -2.25 9.66 -1.86
N VAL A 78 -1.89 10.86 -2.28
CA VAL A 78 -1.69 12.00 -1.39
C VAL A 78 -2.45 13.19 -1.98
N ALA A 79 -3.51 13.59 -1.28
CA ALA A 79 -4.33 14.76 -1.60
C ALA A 79 -4.48 15.62 -0.34
N PRO A 80 -4.74 16.93 -0.45
CA PRO A 80 -4.98 17.78 0.71
C PRO A 80 -6.07 17.21 1.60
N ASN A 81 -5.69 16.83 2.82
CA ASN A 81 -6.59 16.31 3.85
C ASN A 81 -5.93 16.48 5.23
N HIS A 82 -6.72 16.64 6.30
CA HIS A 82 -6.20 16.78 7.68
C HIS A 82 -5.18 17.90 7.87
N LEU A 83 -5.31 19.02 7.14
CA LEU A 83 -4.43 20.19 7.26
C LEU A 83 -4.69 20.98 8.55
N ASP A 84 -5.71 20.65 9.31
CA ASP A 84 -6.00 21.10 10.67
C ASP A 84 -5.07 20.49 11.74
N TRP A 85 -4.40 19.38 11.40
CA TRP A 85 -3.49 18.68 12.28
C TRP A 85 -2.01 18.81 11.89
N HIS A 86 -1.72 18.85 10.60
CA HIS A 86 -0.36 19.06 10.08
C HIS A 86 -0.12 20.57 9.91
N THR A 87 1.09 20.99 10.21
CA THR A 87 1.50 22.40 10.09
C THR A 87 1.29 22.91 8.66
N ASP A 88 1.56 22.05 7.68
CA ASP A 88 1.37 22.32 6.26
C ASP A 88 1.25 21.03 5.43
N MET A 89 1.08 21.20 4.13
CA MET A 89 1.00 20.07 3.19
C MET A 89 2.32 19.29 3.08
N GLN A 90 3.45 19.93 3.29
CA GLN A 90 4.76 19.28 3.20
C GLN A 90 4.96 18.29 4.35
N GLU A 91 4.61 18.67 5.57
CA GLU A 91 4.64 17.77 6.72
C GLU A 91 3.75 16.53 6.49
N TYR A 92 2.56 16.74 5.92
CA TYR A 92 1.66 15.64 5.58
C TYR A 92 2.23 14.69 4.51
N ILE A 93 2.90 15.24 3.50
CA ILE A 93 3.61 14.48 2.46
C ILE A 93 4.76 13.69 3.08
N ASP A 94 5.57 14.33 3.92
CA ASP A 94 6.74 13.73 4.56
C ASP A 94 6.33 12.63 5.54
N ALA A 95 5.24 12.82 6.28
CA ALA A 95 4.67 11.78 7.14
C ALA A 95 4.35 10.50 6.34
N LYS A 96 3.71 10.63 5.17
CA LYS A 96 3.42 9.45 4.33
C LYS A 96 4.66 8.85 3.68
N TYR A 97 5.63 9.70 3.31
CA TYR A 97 6.91 9.25 2.77
C TYR A 97 7.68 8.39 3.79
N ASN A 98 7.53 8.63 5.10
CA ASN A 98 8.18 7.85 6.16
C ASN A 98 7.88 6.35 6.04
N LEU A 99 6.75 5.95 5.43
CA LEU A 99 6.42 4.55 5.23
C LEU A 99 7.44 3.80 4.35
N ILE A 100 8.06 4.49 3.41
CA ILE A 100 9.03 3.93 2.45
C ILE A 100 10.47 4.39 2.70
N ALA A 101 10.67 5.38 3.55
CA ALA A 101 11.97 6.03 3.76
C ALA A 101 13.06 5.05 4.27
N THR A 102 12.67 4.05 5.04
CA THR A 102 13.58 3.06 5.63
C THR A 102 13.67 1.75 4.87
N GLN A 103 12.88 1.59 3.80
CA GLN A 103 12.92 0.39 2.96
C GLN A 103 14.27 0.24 2.24
N GLY A 104 14.66 -1.00 2.00
CA GLY A 104 15.85 -1.37 1.25
C GLY A 104 15.49 -2.13 -0.04
N SER A 105 16.51 -2.54 -0.79
CA SER A 105 16.35 -3.20 -2.11
C SER A 105 15.60 -4.53 -2.09
N ALA A 106 15.47 -5.17 -0.92
CA ALA A 106 14.68 -6.39 -0.77
C ALA A 106 13.18 -6.10 -0.50
N ASP A 107 12.84 -4.87 -0.15
CA ASP A 107 11.47 -4.45 0.13
C ASP A 107 10.78 -3.93 -1.13
N ARG A 108 9.46 -3.75 -1.08
CA ARG A 108 8.65 -3.28 -2.20
C ARG A 108 7.84 -2.05 -1.83
N ALA A 109 7.88 -1.03 -2.69
CA ALA A 109 7.03 0.15 -2.63
C ALA A 109 6.02 0.12 -3.77
N VAL A 110 4.73 0.12 -3.45
CA VAL A 110 3.62 0.15 -4.42
C VAL A 110 3.02 1.55 -4.42
N LEU A 111 3.17 2.26 -5.54
CA LEU A 111 2.90 3.68 -5.65
C LEU A 111 1.88 3.98 -6.75
N ASN A 112 0.98 4.92 -6.48
CA ASN A 112 0.03 5.42 -7.46
C ASN A 112 0.74 6.33 -8.48
N ALA A 113 0.79 5.93 -9.74
CA ALA A 113 1.38 6.73 -10.82
C ALA A 113 0.47 7.88 -11.29
N ASP A 114 -0.83 7.77 -11.07
CA ASP A 114 -1.81 8.82 -11.43
C ASP A 114 -1.82 10.00 -10.46
N ASN A 115 -1.14 9.87 -9.31
CA ASN A 115 -0.99 10.92 -8.32
C ASN A 115 0.44 11.48 -8.34
N ALA A 116 0.61 12.74 -8.70
CA ALA A 116 1.92 13.36 -8.91
C ALA A 116 2.85 13.29 -7.68
N ILE A 117 2.29 13.39 -6.46
CA ILE A 117 3.06 13.33 -5.22
C ILE A 117 3.60 11.92 -5.00
N THR A 118 2.75 10.90 -5.09
CA THR A 118 3.17 9.50 -4.90
C THR A 118 4.09 9.03 -6.02
N ALA A 119 3.86 9.44 -7.25
CA ALA A 119 4.76 9.17 -8.38
C ALA A 119 6.18 9.72 -8.13
N GLY A 120 6.27 10.91 -7.53
CA GLY A 120 7.54 11.55 -7.14
C GLY A 120 8.32 10.80 -6.05
N PHE A 121 7.69 9.89 -5.30
CA PHE A 121 8.37 9.07 -4.29
C PHE A 121 9.24 7.96 -4.91
N ALA A 122 8.95 7.56 -6.15
CA ALA A 122 9.67 6.48 -6.82
C ALA A 122 11.19 6.72 -6.91
N GLY A 123 11.62 7.97 -7.12
CA GLY A 123 13.03 8.34 -7.17
C GLY A 123 13.71 8.54 -5.81
N LYS A 124 12.95 8.43 -4.70
CA LYS A 124 13.42 8.73 -3.36
C LYS A 124 13.56 7.49 -2.46
N THR A 125 13.09 6.33 -2.90
CA THR A 125 13.18 5.08 -2.14
C THR A 125 14.26 4.15 -2.69
N ARG A 126 14.80 3.27 -1.82
CA ARG A 126 15.70 2.17 -2.21
C ARG A 126 14.94 0.88 -2.50
N ALA A 127 13.64 0.84 -2.23
CA ALA A 127 12.81 -0.33 -2.47
C ALA A 127 12.63 -0.61 -3.97
N GLN A 128 12.25 -1.83 -4.29
CA GLN A 128 11.76 -2.16 -5.63
C GLN A 128 10.40 -1.47 -5.82
N VAL A 129 10.31 -0.58 -6.82
CA VAL A 129 9.11 0.20 -7.07
C VAL A 129 8.17 -0.54 -8.02
N PHE A 130 6.96 -0.76 -7.55
CA PHE A 130 5.81 -1.20 -8.33
C PHE A 130 4.84 -0.03 -8.44
N ARG A 131 4.19 0.15 -9.58
CA ARG A 131 3.28 1.26 -9.79
C ARG A 131 1.90 0.75 -10.20
N PHE A 132 0.88 1.49 -9.86
CA PHE A 132 -0.45 1.23 -10.40
C PHE A 132 -1.02 2.50 -11.03
N SER A 133 -1.81 2.32 -12.09
CA SER A 133 -2.43 3.40 -12.85
C SER A 133 -3.75 2.94 -13.47
N ARG A 134 -4.68 3.88 -13.60
CA ARG A 134 -5.89 3.73 -14.41
C ARG A 134 -5.70 4.24 -15.85
N ARG A 135 -4.55 4.86 -16.15
CA ARG A 135 -4.28 5.58 -17.41
C ARG A 135 -3.13 4.99 -18.20
N ASP A 136 -2.11 4.51 -17.50
CA ASP A 136 -0.84 4.12 -18.10
C ASP A 136 -0.56 2.62 -17.91
N HIS A 137 0.01 2.02 -18.94
CA HIS A 137 0.56 0.67 -18.89
C HIS A 137 1.90 0.70 -18.14
N LEU A 138 2.02 -0.05 -17.05
CA LEU A 138 3.16 0.01 -16.14
C LEU A 138 3.76 -1.37 -15.83
N VAL A 139 5.06 -1.52 -16.04
CA VAL A 139 5.82 -2.75 -15.72
C VAL A 139 7.10 -2.38 -14.94
N PRO A 140 7.33 -2.92 -13.75
CA PRO A 140 6.43 -3.75 -12.96
C PRO A 140 5.28 -2.93 -12.35
N GLY A 141 4.11 -3.54 -12.25
CA GLY A 141 2.95 -2.85 -11.67
C GLY A 141 1.61 -3.44 -12.03
N ALA A 142 0.57 -2.60 -11.94
CA ALA A 142 -0.80 -2.96 -12.29
C ALA A 142 -1.49 -1.78 -13.01
N TRP A 143 -2.35 -2.09 -13.99
CA TRP A 143 -3.08 -1.06 -14.74
C TRP A 143 -4.43 -1.57 -15.23
N ALA A 144 -5.29 -0.63 -15.62
CA ALA A 144 -6.54 -0.92 -16.29
C ALA A 144 -6.40 -0.58 -17.77
N GLU A 145 -6.73 -1.50 -18.66
CA GLU A 145 -6.73 -1.29 -20.11
C GLU A 145 -7.90 -2.02 -20.75
N LYS A 146 -8.67 -1.32 -21.59
CA LYS A 146 -9.80 -1.88 -22.35
C LYS A 146 -10.77 -2.72 -21.52
N GLY A 147 -11.07 -2.25 -20.30
CA GLY A 147 -12.02 -2.92 -19.42
C GLY A 147 -11.47 -4.15 -18.70
N VAL A 148 -10.14 -4.33 -18.65
CA VAL A 148 -9.50 -5.43 -17.94
C VAL A 148 -8.41 -4.87 -17.01
N LEU A 149 -8.31 -5.45 -15.82
CA LEU A 149 -7.18 -5.23 -14.91
C LEU A 149 -6.03 -6.16 -15.28
N TYR A 150 -4.84 -5.60 -15.34
CA TYR A 150 -3.60 -6.32 -15.60
C TYR A 150 -2.62 -6.14 -14.43
N ALA A 151 -1.75 -7.09 -14.26
CA ALA A 151 -0.60 -7.00 -13.37
C ALA A 151 0.65 -7.60 -14.05
N ALA A 152 1.82 -7.03 -13.75
CA ALA A 152 3.10 -7.55 -14.22
C ALA A 152 4.16 -7.50 -13.13
N GLY A 153 4.94 -8.56 -13.06
CA GLY A 153 6.13 -8.64 -12.20
C GLY A 153 7.35 -7.95 -12.83
N PRO A 154 8.50 -7.97 -12.13
CA PRO A 154 9.78 -7.44 -12.65
C PRO A 154 10.31 -8.21 -13.86
N ASP A 155 9.85 -9.44 -14.07
CA ASP A 155 10.14 -10.28 -15.24
C ASP A 155 9.43 -9.84 -16.52
N GLY A 156 8.53 -8.86 -16.40
CA GLY A 156 7.73 -8.33 -17.51
C GLY A 156 6.56 -9.21 -17.92
N VAL A 157 6.33 -10.35 -17.26
CA VAL A 157 5.20 -11.24 -17.56
C VAL A 157 3.91 -10.56 -17.13
N GLN A 158 3.03 -10.31 -18.11
CA GLN A 158 1.73 -9.66 -17.89
C GLN A 158 0.66 -10.72 -17.68
N THR A 159 -0.18 -10.51 -16.67
CA THR A 159 -1.33 -11.36 -16.36
C THR A 159 -2.60 -10.52 -16.39
N ALA A 160 -3.60 -10.96 -17.14
CA ALA A 160 -4.96 -10.43 -17.03
C ALA A 160 -5.54 -10.95 -15.70
N VAL A 161 -5.93 -10.03 -14.83
CA VAL A 161 -6.41 -10.36 -13.48
C VAL A 161 -7.91 -10.60 -13.52
N MET A 162 -8.70 -9.62 -14.01
CA MET A 162 -10.16 -9.71 -14.12
C MET A 162 -10.73 -8.58 -14.98
N PRO A 163 -11.92 -8.75 -15.55
CA PRO A 163 -12.69 -7.66 -16.16
C PRO A 163 -13.04 -6.59 -15.12
N THR A 164 -12.96 -5.31 -15.50
CA THR A 164 -13.29 -4.20 -14.57
C THR A 164 -14.78 -4.17 -14.21
N GLU A 165 -15.66 -4.69 -15.07
CA GLU A 165 -17.11 -4.80 -14.81
C GLU A 165 -17.47 -5.80 -13.71
N GLU A 166 -16.56 -6.71 -13.36
CA GLU A 166 -16.73 -7.67 -12.27
C GLU A 166 -16.36 -7.09 -10.91
N ILE A 167 -15.80 -5.86 -10.88
CA ILE A 167 -15.46 -5.19 -9.63
C ILE A 167 -16.74 -4.76 -8.92
N LYS A 168 -17.02 -5.35 -7.76
CA LYS A 168 -18.22 -5.06 -6.95
C LYS A 168 -17.99 -3.99 -5.88
N LEU A 169 -16.84 -3.33 -5.90
CA LEU A 169 -16.50 -2.29 -4.95
C LEU A 169 -17.07 -0.95 -5.43
N PRO A 170 -17.64 -0.11 -4.53
CA PRO A 170 -18.01 1.24 -4.90
C PRO A 170 -16.76 2.05 -5.20
N GLY A 171 -16.76 2.76 -6.30
CA GLY A 171 -15.67 3.62 -6.76
C GLY A 171 -15.83 3.96 -8.23
N GLU A 172 -15.17 5.06 -8.67
CA GLU A 172 -15.10 5.41 -10.10
C GLU A 172 -14.03 4.60 -10.80
#